data_9b8ce2a5b577b58ae4d32c8cd1ef9b05
#
_entry.id   9b8ce2a5b577b58ae4d32c8cd1ef9b05
#
_cell.length_a   1.000
_cell.length_b   1.000
_cell.length_c   1.000
_cell.angle_alpha   90.00
_cell.angle_beta   90.00
_cell.angle_gamma   90.00
#
_symmetry.space_group_name_H-M   'P 1'
#
loop_
_entity.id
_entity.type
_entity.pdbx_description
1 polymer ?
#
loop_
_entity_poly.entity_id
_entity_poly.type
_entity_poly.pdbx_seq_one_letter_code
_entity_poly.pdbx_strand_id
1 'polypeptide(L)'
;MKRKIRGGKPIRFGVFGVGRGSASTGDGARAAGFELVALCDKNADALKRAAKLHSVKGYTDFDKFLEHDMDAVVVANYFHQHAPFAIKALKAGMHVMSETAACHTLAEGVALVRAVEQARRTYMFAENFAYSAPNQETRRIFKTGEFGTFMYGESEYVHPVDADTGNSLSVGTGHWRNWIPATYYCTHALSPIMFITDTWPKKVNAFVVPAAMDAPEAQRRPRKQDAASMIALRMDNGAVAKLLQYGLRGHSGPTRIHAARGFLGGSGENVTLIREQFHEPIVHPKSMTYAPEFPAMAELAGRSGHGGGDFYMMYHFAEAIRSGRPPFMDVYRGVAMSIVGILAWRSALNDSNTEIVPDFSKESVRKRYENDDWSPDPERRKPGQPWCSIEGDKKISSFALKYARNIWKKKGYKGA
;
A
#
# COMPACT_ATOMS: atom_id res chain seq x y z
N MET A 1 -9.68 -27.38 -9.66
CA MET A 1 -10.58 -27.65 -8.53
C MET A 1 -11.11 -26.31 -7.99
N LYS A 2 -12.38 -25.99 -8.23
CA LYS A 2 -12.99 -24.72 -7.80
C LYS A 2 -13.08 -24.72 -6.26
N ARG A 3 -12.18 -24.00 -5.56
CA ARG A 3 -12.31 -23.79 -4.12
C ARG A 3 -13.56 -22.94 -3.86
N LYS A 4 -14.62 -23.57 -3.40
CA LYS A 4 -15.78 -22.87 -2.84
C LYS A 4 -15.34 -22.16 -1.56
N ILE A 5 -15.72 -20.88 -1.40
CA ILE A 5 -15.60 -20.16 -0.11
C ILE A 5 -16.33 -21.02 0.93
N ARG A 6 -15.68 -21.31 2.07
CA ARG A 6 -16.29 -22.09 3.15
C ARG A 6 -17.55 -21.38 3.62
N GLY A 7 -18.71 -22.04 3.55
CA GLY A 7 -19.98 -21.50 3.99
C GLY A 7 -19.93 -21.19 5.49
N GLY A 8 -20.33 -19.99 5.85
CA GLY A 8 -20.47 -19.49 7.21
C GLY A 8 -21.37 -18.26 7.18
N LYS A 9 -21.75 -17.73 8.35
CA LYS A 9 -22.44 -16.45 8.42
C LYS A 9 -21.60 -15.37 7.71
N PRO A 10 -22.22 -14.40 7.01
CA PRO A 10 -21.49 -13.28 6.44
C PRO A 10 -20.68 -12.56 7.52
N ILE A 11 -19.48 -12.11 7.18
CA ILE A 11 -18.68 -11.24 8.03
C ILE A 11 -19.26 -9.82 7.86
N ARG A 12 -19.86 -9.29 8.91
CA ARG A 12 -20.42 -7.96 8.91
C ARG A 12 -19.31 -6.94 9.03
N PHE A 13 -19.21 -6.00 8.09
CA PHE A 13 -18.11 -5.05 8.10
C PHE A 13 -18.55 -3.62 7.81
N GLY A 14 -17.75 -2.69 8.30
CA GLY A 14 -17.86 -1.27 7.99
C GLY A 14 -16.65 -0.75 7.25
N VAL A 15 -16.82 0.36 6.53
CA VAL A 15 -15.73 1.04 5.80
C VAL A 15 -15.58 2.47 6.30
N PHE A 16 -14.36 2.83 6.69
CA PHE A 16 -13.98 4.19 7.02
C PHE A 16 -13.15 4.82 5.90
N GLY A 17 -13.69 5.88 5.27
CA GLY A 17 -13.14 6.52 4.08
C GLY A 17 -13.84 6.03 2.80
N VAL A 18 -14.97 6.66 2.43
CA VAL A 18 -15.79 6.23 1.29
C VAL A 18 -15.17 6.52 -0.07
N GLY A 19 -14.05 7.25 -0.15
CA GLY A 19 -13.30 7.46 -1.39
C GLY A 19 -12.63 6.16 -1.86
N ARG A 20 -11.44 5.86 -1.32
CA ARG A 20 -10.69 4.63 -1.65
C ARG A 20 -11.41 3.36 -1.17
N GLY A 21 -12.05 3.43 -0.01
CA GLY A 21 -12.78 2.30 0.57
C GLY A 21 -13.94 1.78 -0.28
N SER A 22 -14.41 2.55 -1.28
CA SER A 22 -15.42 2.07 -2.24
C SER A 22 -14.99 0.81 -3.00
N ALA A 23 -13.70 0.58 -3.18
CA ALA A 23 -13.17 -0.64 -3.80
C ALA A 23 -13.48 -1.91 -2.98
N SER A 24 -13.72 -1.77 -1.68
CA SER A 24 -14.05 -2.87 -0.77
C SER A 24 -15.56 -3.08 -0.58
N THR A 25 -16.44 -2.30 -1.24
CA THR A 25 -17.90 -2.36 -1.01
C THR A 25 -18.68 -3.09 -2.10
N GLY A 26 -18.01 -3.53 -3.17
CA GLY A 26 -18.66 -4.12 -4.35
C GLY A 26 -18.92 -5.62 -4.26
N ASP A 27 -19.23 -6.20 -5.42
CA ASP A 27 -19.56 -7.64 -5.56
C ASP A 27 -18.41 -8.56 -5.13
N GLY A 28 -17.16 -8.11 -5.27
CA GLY A 28 -15.99 -8.86 -4.79
C GLY A 28 -16.01 -9.10 -3.29
N ALA A 29 -16.35 -8.10 -2.47
CA ALA A 29 -16.48 -8.26 -1.04
C ALA A 29 -17.63 -9.22 -0.67
N ARG A 30 -18.78 -9.07 -1.33
CA ARG A 30 -19.95 -9.95 -1.14
C ARG A 30 -19.61 -11.40 -1.51
N ALA A 31 -18.92 -11.60 -2.63
CA ALA A 31 -18.48 -12.92 -3.05
C ALA A 31 -17.42 -13.52 -2.12
N ALA A 32 -16.59 -12.70 -1.47
CA ALA A 32 -15.69 -13.12 -0.40
C ALA A 32 -16.44 -13.45 0.92
N GLY A 33 -17.76 -13.18 0.98
CA GLY A 33 -18.63 -13.49 2.11
C GLY A 33 -18.67 -12.38 3.16
N PHE A 34 -18.48 -11.14 2.74
CA PHE A 34 -18.70 -9.95 3.55
C PHE A 34 -20.09 -9.35 3.32
N GLU A 35 -20.64 -8.74 4.37
CA GLU A 35 -21.85 -7.94 4.36
C GLU A 35 -21.51 -6.53 4.83
N LEU A 36 -21.64 -5.54 3.93
CA LEU A 36 -21.45 -4.14 4.29
C LEU A 36 -22.63 -3.67 5.14
N VAL A 37 -22.37 -3.18 6.35
CA VAL A 37 -23.41 -2.76 7.31
C VAL A 37 -23.33 -1.28 7.69
N ALA A 38 -22.17 -0.64 7.56
CA ALA A 38 -21.97 0.74 7.92
C ALA A 38 -20.88 1.42 7.10
N LEU A 39 -20.98 2.74 6.93
CA LEU A 39 -19.97 3.59 6.33
C LEU A 39 -19.62 4.75 7.26
N CYS A 40 -18.36 5.17 7.24
CA CYS A 40 -17.88 6.35 7.97
C CYS A 40 -17.03 7.23 7.06
N ASP A 41 -17.27 8.55 7.09
CA ASP A 41 -16.41 9.53 6.41
C ASP A 41 -16.64 10.92 7.00
N LYS A 42 -15.59 11.73 7.10
CA LYS A 42 -15.70 13.15 7.53
C LYS A 42 -16.42 14.01 6.49
N ASN A 43 -16.42 13.62 5.22
CA ASN A 43 -17.15 14.31 4.14
C ASN A 43 -18.61 13.84 4.15
N ALA A 44 -19.48 14.62 4.81
CA ALA A 44 -20.90 14.30 4.98
C ALA A 44 -21.64 14.11 3.63
N ASP A 45 -21.29 14.88 2.60
CA ASP A 45 -21.96 14.78 1.29
C ASP A 45 -21.55 13.50 0.54
N ALA A 46 -20.28 13.14 0.58
CA ALA A 46 -19.81 11.90 -0.01
C ALA A 46 -20.38 10.69 0.75
N LEU A 47 -20.36 10.74 2.07
CA LEU A 47 -20.95 9.72 2.94
C LEU A 47 -22.46 9.52 2.66
N LYS A 48 -23.23 10.60 2.57
CA LYS A 48 -24.66 10.53 2.29
C LYS A 48 -24.96 9.82 0.95
N ARG A 49 -24.18 10.14 -0.10
CA ARG A 49 -24.33 9.47 -1.41
C ARG A 49 -23.99 7.99 -1.33
N ALA A 50 -22.86 7.64 -0.70
CA ALA A 50 -22.43 6.25 -0.55
C ALA A 50 -23.38 5.42 0.33
N ALA A 51 -23.83 5.96 1.47
CA ALA A 51 -24.76 5.31 2.36
C ALA A 51 -26.12 5.04 1.69
N LYS A 52 -26.60 5.98 0.87
CA LYS A 52 -27.82 5.79 0.06
C LYS A 52 -27.62 4.71 -1.01
N LEU A 53 -26.47 4.72 -1.72
CA LEU A 53 -26.16 3.74 -2.76
C LEU A 53 -26.17 2.30 -2.22
N HIS A 54 -25.61 2.09 -1.04
CA HIS A 54 -25.49 0.78 -0.43
C HIS A 54 -26.60 0.44 0.56
N SER A 55 -27.56 1.37 0.80
CA SER A 55 -28.65 1.21 1.78
C SER A 55 -28.16 0.86 3.18
N VAL A 56 -27.08 1.49 3.64
CA VAL A 56 -26.46 1.26 4.94
C VAL A 56 -26.39 2.54 5.77
N LYS A 57 -26.15 2.41 7.09
CA LYS A 57 -26.01 3.56 7.99
C LYS A 57 -24.68 4.30 7.77
N GLY A 58 -24.74 5.63 7.72
CA GLY A 58 -23.57 6.51 7.61
C GLY A 58 -23.27 7.22 8.92
N TYR A 59 -21.96 7.37 9.22
CA TYR A 59 -21.43 8.05 10.41
C TYR A 59 -20.38 9.08 10.01
N THR A 60 -20.42 10.27 10.57
CA THR A 60 -19.34 11.27 10.42
C THR A 60 -18.32 11.22 11.56
N ASP A 61 -18.63 10.50 12.63
CA ASP A 61 -17.79 10.26 13.80
C ASP A 61 -17.36 8.80 13.85
N PHE A 62 -16.03 8.56 13.96
CA PHE A 62 -15.47 7.22 13.94
C PHE A 62 -15.75 6.43 15.24
N ASP A 63 -15.81 7.09 16.38
CA ASP A 63 -16.06 6.39 17.64
C ASP A 63 -17.51 5.89 17.68
N LYS A 64 -18.47 6.70 17.22
CA LYS A 64 -19.87 6.26 17.02
C LYS A 64 -20.02 5.19 15.92
N PHE A 65 -19.17 5.20 14.90
CA PHE A 65 -19.15 4.16 13.89
C PHE A 65 -18.70 2.82 14.47
N LEU A 66 -17.75 2.81 15.42
CA LEU A 66 -17.30 1.59 16.10
C LEU A 66 -18.37 0.97 17.05
N GLU A 67 -19.40 1.74 17.44
CA GLU A 67 -20.53 1.24 18.21
C GLU A 67 -21.54 0.42 17.37
N HIS A 68 -21.39 0.46 16.02
CA HIS A 68 -22.23 -0.32 15.13
C HIS A 68 -21.91 -1.82 15.26
N ASP A 69 -22.95 -2.67 15.27
CA ASP A 69 -22.79 -4.12 15.38
C ASP A 69 -22.14 -4.68 14.08
N MET A 70 -20.83 -4.93 14.13
CA MET A 70 -20.03 -5.45 13.02
C MET A 70 -18.81 -6.23 13.53
N ASP A 71 -18.27 -7.11 12.69
CA ASP A 71 -17.14 -7.97 12.99
C ASP A 71 -15.80 -7.37 12.58
N ALA A 72 -15.81 -6.52 11.53
CA ALA A 72 -14.60 -6.04 10.88
C ALA A 72 -14.72 -4.60 10.38
N VAL A 73 -13.58 -3.92 10.25
CA VAL A 73 -13.47 -2.57 9.69
C VAL A 73 -12.41 -2.53 8.60
N VAL A 74 -12.75 -1.90 7.47
CA VAL A 74 -11.79 -1.46 6.46
C VAL A 74 -11.43 -0.01 6.73
N VAL A 75 -10.16 0.26 7.04
CA VAL A 75 -9.61 1.59 7.28
C VAL A 75 -8.99 2.10 5.99
N ALA A 76 -9.66 3.05 5.33
CA ALA A 76 -9.29 3.61 4.03
C ALA A 76 -9.38 5.14 4.00
N ASN A 77 -9.19 5.77 5.15
CA ASN A 77 -9.15 7.22 5.33
C ASN A 77 -7.84 7.83 4.80
N TYR A 78 -7.33 8.90 5.38
CA TYR A 78 -6.08 9.50 4.91
C TYR A 78 -4.87 8.64 5.25
N PHE A 79 -3.99 8.46 4.28
CA PHE A 79 -2.78 7.65 4.28
C PHE A 79 -1.95 7.75 5.59
N HIS A 80 -1.71 8.95 6.09
CA HIS A 80 -0.91 9.21 7.29
C HIS A 80 -1.68 9.01 8.61
N GLN A 81 -2.93 8.58 8.55
CA GLN A 81 -3.81 8.42 9.72
C GLN A 81 -4.30 6.99 9.92
N HIS A 82 -3.85 6.02 9.14
CA HIS A 82 -4.36 4.66 9.23
C HIS A 82 -4.08 4.02 10.58
N ALA A 83 -2.84 4.10 11.10
CA ALA A 83 -2.48 3.45 12.35
C ALA A 83 -3.34 3.85 13.56
N PRO A 84 -3.57 5.13 13.86
CA PRO A 84 -4.41 5.51 15.00
C PRO A 84 -5.83 4.94 14.92
N PHE A 85 -6.44 4.94 13.74
CA PHE A 85 -7.80 4.44 13.57
C PHE A 85 -7.87 2.90 13.56
N ALA A 86 -6.86 2.23 12.96
CA ALA A 86 -6.73 0.78 13.05
C ALA A 86 -6.58 0.30 14.49
N ILE A 87 -5.76 0.99 15.29
CA ILE A 87 -5.59 0.71 16.73
C ILE A 87 -6.91 0.88 17.50
N LYS A 88 -7.68 1.95 17.23
CA LYS A 88 -9.00 2.14 17.85
C LYS A 88 -9.96 0.99 17.52
N ALA A 89 -10.03 0.59 16.24
CA ALA A 89 -10.88 -0.53 15.80
C ALA A 89 -10.47 -1.87 16.43
N LEU A 90 -9.16 -2.16 16.50
CA LEU A 90 -8.64 -3.35 17.18
C LEU A 90 -9.00 -3.37 18.67
N LYS A 91 -8.86 -2.22 19.38
CA LYS A 91 -9.25 -2.08 20.80
C LYS A 91 -10.75 -2.25 21.01
N ALA A 92 -11.58 -1.89 20.03
CA ALA A 92 -13.02 -2.14 20.03
C ALA A 92 -13.38 -3.62 19.71
N GLY A 93 -12.37 -4.48 19.48
CA GLY A 93 -12.57 -5.91 19.23
C GLY A 93 -12.86 -6.28 17.78
N MET A 94 -12.66 -5.37 16.84
CA MET A 94 -12.89 -5.58 15.41
C MET A 94 -11.68 -6.25 14.74
N HIS A 95 -11.92 -7.06 13.70
CA HIS A 95 -10.90 -7.41 12.72
C HIS A 95 -10.65 -6.17 11.83
N VAL A 96 -9.41 -5.96 11.40
CA VAL A 96 -9.05 -4.75 10.65
C VAL A 96 -8.34 -5.09 9.35
N MET A 97 -8.82 -4.55 8.24
CA MET A 97 -8.05 -4.40 7.02
C MET A 97 -7.72 -2.92 6.84
N SER A 98 -6.44 -2.58 6.72
CA SER A 98 -5.99 -1.19 6.62
C SER A 98 -5.29 -0.92 5.30
N GLU A 99 -5.71 0.13 4.61
CA GLU A 99 -5.06 0.62 3.40
C GLU A 99 -3.61 1.05 3.66
N THR A 100 -2.86 1.21 2.59
CA THR A 100 -1.47 1.65 2.60
C THR A 100 -1.35 3.15 2.93
N ALA A 101 -0.40 3.58 3.81
CA ALA A 101 0.58 2.80 4.53
C ALA A 101 0.03 2.35 5.90
N ALA A 102 0.66 1.32 6.48
CA ALA A 102 0.26 0.81 7.80
C ALA A 102 0.52 1.81 8.93
N CYS A 103 1.57 2.64 8.80
CA CYS A 103 1.96 3.66 9.78
C CYS A 103 2.67 4.83 9.10
N HIS A 104 2.68 5.98 9.76
CA HIS A 104 3.32 7.21 9.29
C HIS A 104 4.61 7.56 10.06
N THR A 105 4.78 7.01 11.25
CA THR A 105 5.99 7.10 12.07
C THR A 105 6.41 5.73 12.58
N LEU A 106 7.67 5.59 13.05
CA LEU A 106 8.11 4.32 13.63
C LEU A 106 7.36 4.02 14.93
N ALA A 107 7.08 5.05 15.74
CA ALA A 107 6.27 4.92 16.96
C ALA A 107 4.86 4.38 16.67
N GLU A 108 4.20 4.89 15.62
CA GLU A 108 2.90 4.37 15.18
C GLU A 108 3.00 2.90 14.75
N GLY A 109 4.07 2.51 14.05
CA GLY A 109 4.32 1.12 13.67
C GLY A 109 4.44 0.19 14.89
N VAL A 110 5.21 0.62 15.91
CA VAL A 110 5.33 -0.09 17.20
C VAL A 110 3.97 -0.22 17.88
N ALA A 111 3.22 0.88 17.99
CA ALA A 111 1.92 0.90 18.64
C ALA A 111 0.90 -0.01 17.93
N LEU A 112 0.92 -0.04 16.59
CA LEU A 112 0.04 -0.88 15.79
C LEU A 112 0.35 -2.37 15.99
N VAL A 113 1.63 -2.77 15.96
CA VAL A 113 2.02 -4.18 16.21
C VAL A 113 1.54 -4.62 17.59
N ARG A 114 1.81 -3.83 18.64
CA ARG A 114 1.36 -4.14 20.01
C ARG A 114 -0.17 -4.25 20.09
N ALA A 115 -0.91 -3.36 19.41
CA ALA A 115 -2.38 -3.40 19.42
C ALA A 115 -2.91 -4.67 18.76
N VAL A 116 -2.33 -5.15 17.65
CA VAL A 116 -2.72 -6.40 17.00
C VAL A 116 -2.44 -7.60 17.91
N GLU A 117 -1.25 -7.67 18.52
CA GLU A 117 -0.89 -8.74 19.46
C GLU A 117 -1.84 -8.81 20.66
N GLN A 118 -2.21 -7.65 21.23
CA GLN A 118 -3.12 -7.55 22.37
C GLN A 118 -4.58 -7.88 22.02
N ALA A 119 -5.07 -7.37 20.89
CA ALA A 119 -6.46 -7.57 20.48
C ALA A 119 -6.77 -9.02 20.06
N ARG A 120 -5.78 -9.78 19.65
CA ARG A 120 -5.95 -11.15 19.09
C ARG A 120 -6.99 -11.18 17.96
N ARG A 121 -7.04 -10.10 17.16
CA ARG A 121 -7.89 -9.97 15.99
C ARG A 121 -7.05 -10.02 14.73
N THR A 122 -7.64 -10.43 13.65
CA THR A 122 -7.00 -10.42 12.34
C THR A 122 -6.72 -8.97 11.94
N TYR A 123 -5.47 -8.66 11.65
CA TYR A 123 -5.08 -7.46 10.92
C TYR A 123 -4.56 -7.87 9.54
N MET A 124 -5.01 -7.19 8.50
CA MET A 124 -4.49 -7.34 7.15
C MET A 124 -4.09 -5.99 6.58
N PHE A 125 -2.88 -5.92 6.07
CA PHE A 125 -2.40 -4.77 5.29
C PHE A 125 -2.94 -4.88 3.86
N ALA A 126 -3.71 -3.89 3.42
CA ALA A 126 -4.41 -3.90 2.14
C ALA A 126 -3.49 -3.48 0.99
N GLU A 127 -2.44 -4.26 0.75
CA GLU A 127 -1.51 -4.06 -0.35
C GLU A 127 -1.92 -4.91 -1.55
N ASN A 128 -2.50 -4.29 -2.56
CA ASN A 128 -3.14 -4.95 -3.70
C ASN A 128 -2.17 -5.39 -4.80
N PHE A 129 -1.04 -4.71 -4.98
CA PHE A 129 -0.09 -4.99 -6.06
C PHE A 129 0.52 -6.39 -6.00
N ALA A 130 0.68 -6.94 -4.80
CA ALA A 130 1.12 -8.32 -4.63
C ALA A 130 0.20 -9.37 -5.29
N TYR A 131 -1.09 -9.07 -5.41
CA TYR A 131 -2.11 -10.05 -5.79
C TYR A 131 -2.53 -9.99 -7.27
N SER A 132 -1.80 -9.29 -8.13
CA SER A 132 -2.02 -9.40 -9.59
C SER A 132 -1.78 -10.84 -10.07
N ALA A 133 -2.42 -11.24 -11.17
CA ALA A 133 -2.26 -12.60 -11.69
C ALA A 133 -0.78 -12.94 -11.98
N PRO A 134 0.04 -12.06 -12.61
CA PRO A 134 1.45 -12.34 -12.82
C PRO A 134 2.24 -12.53 -11.52
N ASN A 135 1.99 -11.72 -10.49
CA ASN A 135 2.71 -11.85 -9.22
C ASN A 135 2.32 -13.11 -8.44
N GLN A 136 1.06 -13.50 -8.47
CA GLN A 136 0.60 -14.76 -7.87
C GLN A 136 1.21 -15.97 -8.55
N GLU A 137 1.26 -15.96 -9.88
CA GLU A 137 1.88 -17.03 -10.67
C GLU A 137 3.39 -17.08 -10.46
N THR A 138 4.06 -15.91 -10.50
CA THR A 138 5.50 -15.82 -10.22
C THR A 138 5.82 -16.37 -8.82
N ARG A 139 5.02 -16.03 -7.80
CA ARG A 139 5.16 -16.63 -6.47
C ARG A 139 5.00 -18.14 -6.51
N ARG A 140 3.96 -18.64 -7.16
CA ARG A 140 3.70 -20.09 -7.26
C ARG A 140 4.91 -20.82 -7.83
N ILE A 141 5.48 -20.31 -8.90
CA ILE A 141 6.65 -20.90 -9.56
C ILE A 141 7.91 -20.75 -8.70
N PHE A 142 8.16 -19.55 -8.15
CA PHE A 142 9.33 -19.33 -7.29
C PHE A 142 9.33 -20.29 -6.09
N LYS A 143 8.16 -20.57 -5.52
CA LYS A 143 7.99 -21.49 -4.38
C LYS A 143 8.22 -22.97 -4.69
N THR A 144 8.31 -23.37 -5.95
CA THR A 144 8.76 -24.74 -6.32
C THR A 144 10.22 -24.98 -5.98
N GLY A 145 11.01 -23.90 -5.77
CA GLY A 145 12.46 -23.99 -5.56
C GLY A 145 13.27 -24.20 -6.83
N GLU A 146 12.62 -24.35 -8.00
CA GLU A 146 13.29 -24.60 -9.29
C GLU A 146 14.32 -23.51 -9.63
N PHE A 147 13.98 -22.25 -9.37
CA PHE A 147 14.85 -21.11 -9.71
C PHE A 147 15.95 -20.84 -8.66
N GLY A 148 15.90 -21.52 -7.50
CA GLY A 148 16.89 -21.36 -6.45
C GLY A 148 16.74 -20.08 -5.66
N THR A 149 17.87 -19.61 -5.09
CA THR A 149 17.88 -18.46 -4.18
C THR A 149 17.63 -17.15 -4.92
N PHE A 150 16.80 -16.29 -4.35
CA PHE A 150 16.62 -14.90 -4.78
C PHE A 150 17.92 -14.12 -4.66
N MET A 151 18.34 -13.41 -5.70
CA MET A 151 19.60 -12.66 -5.75
C MET A 151 19.38 -11.16 -5.97
N TYR A 152 18.50 -10.80 -6.93
CA TYR A 152 18.19 -9.43 -7.26
C TYR A 152 16.75 -9.28 -7.73
N GLY A 153 16.08 -8.19 -7.35
CA GLY A 153 14.73 -7.88 -7.83
C GLY A 153 14.52 -6.42 -8.13
N GLU A 154 13.63 -6.17 -9.08
CA GLU A 154 13.15 -4.82 -9.39
C GLU A 154 11.63 -4.80 -9.43
N SER A 155 11.07 -3.74 -8.89
CA SER A 155 9.65 -3.45 -9.04
C SER A 155 9.41 -1.95 -9.02
N GLU A 156 8.35 -1.51 -9.68
CA GLU A 156 8.09 -0.12 -9.91
C GLU A 156 6.64 0.24 -9.56
N TYR A 157 6.44 1.44 -9.07
CA TYR A 157 5.14 2.10 -9.00
C TYR A 157 5.24 3.51 -9.60
N VAL A 158 5.35 3.56 -10.92
CA VAL A 158 5.33 4.79 -11.69
C VAL A 158 3.88 5.09 -12.07
N HIS A 159 3.33 6.14 -11.50
CA HIS A 159 1.91 6.49 -11.63
C HIS A 159 1.77 7.94 -12.12
N PRO A 160 1.91 8.17 -13.44
CA PRO A 160 1.75 9.50 -14.02
C PRO A 160 0.30 9.95 -13.85
N VAL A 161 0.13 11.16 -13.34
CA VAL A 161 -1.20 11.78 -13.16
C VAL A 161 -1.14 13.21 -13.69
N ASP A 162 -2.06 13.57 -14.56
CA ASP A 162 -2.23 14.94 -15.01
C ASP A 162 -2.68 15.87 -13.88
N ALA A 163 -2.58 17.19 -14.12
CA ALA A 163 -2.87 18.17 -13.07
C ALA A 163 -4.34 18.16 -12.63
N ASP A 164 -5.27 17.94 -13.53
CA ASP A 164 -6.71 17.96 -13.22
C ASP A 164 -7.11 16.74 -12.38
N THR A 165 -6.70 15.55 -12.83
CA THR A 165 -6.90 14.31 -12.08
C THR A 165 -6.23 14.39 -10.72
N GLY A 166 -4.96 14.82 -10.68
CA GLY A 166 -4.22 14.96 -9.43
C GLY A 166 -4.87 15.90 -8.43
N ASN A 167 -5.35 17.08 -8.87
CA ASN A 167 -6.08 18.01 -8.00
C ASN A 167 -7.45 17.45 -7.57
N SER A 168 -8.13 16.69 -8.43
CA SER A 168 -9.41 16.07 -8.06
C SER A 168 -9.26 14.98 -6.99
N LEU A 169 -8.09 14.31 -6.95
CA LEU A 169 -7.75 13.30 -5.95
C LEU A 169 -7.16 13.89 -4.66
N SER A 170 -6.74 15.16 -4.67
CA SER A 170 -6.07 15.82 -3.55
C SER A 170 -6.74 17.16 -3.22
N VAL A 171 -7.97 17.10 -2.73
CA VAL A 171 -8.76 18.29 -2.43
C VAL A 171 -8.26 18.98 -1.16
N GLY A 172 -7.84 20.25 -1.31
CA GLY A 172 -7.30 21.07 -0.23
C GLY A 172 -5.77 20.96 -0.06
N THR A 173 -5.16 22.03 0.45
CA THR A 173 -3.69 22.09 0.62
C THR A 173 -3.16 21.11 1.65
N GLY A 174 -3.94 20.80 2.69
CA GLY A 174 -3.60 19.82 3.74
C GLY A 174 -3.80 18.36 3.33
N HIS A 175 -4.31 18.09 2.11
CA HIS A 175 -4.47 16.71 1.66
C HIS A 175 -3.11 16.03 1.52
N TRP A 176 -2.94 14.82 2.09
CA TRP A 176 -1.68 14.11 2.17
C TRP A 176 -0.95 13.93 0.82
N ARG A 177 -1.69 13.77 -0.27
CA ARG A 177 -1.12 13.66 -1.64
C ARG A 177 -0.39 14.93 -2.11
N ASN A 178 -0.52 16.04 -1.39
CA ASN A 178 0.15 17.30 -1.72
C ASN A 178 1.45 17.50 -0.92
N TRP A 179 1.76 16.62 0.06
CA TRP A 179 2.93 16.79 0.90
C TRP A 179 3.67 15.51 1.29
N ILE A 180 3.10 14.31 1.13
CA ILE A 180 3.78 13.06 1.52
C ILE A 180 5.09 12.87 0.70
N PRO A 181 6.25 12.62 1.33
CA PRO A 181 7.48 12.36 0.60
C PRO A 181 7.37 11.22 -0.39
N ALA A 182 8.04 11.32 -1.52
CA ALA A 182 7.96 10.34 -2.60
C ALA A 182 8.36 8.91 -2.17
N THR A 183 9.19 8.76 -1.12
CA THR A 183 9.61 7.47 -0.59
C THR A 183 8.53 6.73 0.18
N TYR A 184 7.56 7.43 0.80
CA TYR A 184 6.55 6.83 1.68
C TYR A 184 5.58 5.89 0.96
N TYR A 185 5.40 6.06 -0.34
CA TYR A 185 4.47 5.26 -1.14
C TYR A 185 5.12 3.99 -1.72
N CYS A 186 6.23 3.52 -1.14
CA CYS A 186 7.04 2.40 -1.67
C CYS A 186 6.39 1.02 -1.54
N THR A 187 5.30 0.90 -0.81
CA THR A 187 4.67 -0.39 -0.52
C THR A 187 4.23 -1.11 -1.78
N HIS A 188 3.69 -0.40 -2.77
CA HIS A 188 3.28 -0.99 -4.05
C HIS A 188 4.43 -1.57 -4.86
N ALA A 189 5.61 -0.95 -4.80
CA ALA A 189 6.81 -1.50 -5.46
C ALA A 189 7.48 -2.61 -4.63
N LEU A 190 7.44 -2.54 -3.29
CA LEU A 190 8.09 -3.53 -2.43
C LEU A 190 7.28 -4.80 -2.25
N SER A 191 5.96 -4.69 -2.21
CA SER A 191 5.08 -5.81 -1.89
C SER A 191 5.19 -6.99 -2.87
N PRO A 192 5.32 -6.83 -4.19
CA PRO A 192 5.50 -7.94 -5.09
C PRO A 192 6.79 -8.73 -4.80
N ILE A 193 7.90 -8.03 -4.53
CA ILE A 193 9.18 -8.67 -4.22
C ILE A 193 9.05 -9.50 -2.94
N MET A 194 8.56 -8.91 -1.85
CA MET A 194 8.37 -9.62 -0.58
C MET A 194 7.36 -10.76 -0.72
N PHE A 195 6.30 -10.58 -1.50
CA PHE A 195 5.28 -11.61 -1.74
C PHE A 195 5.85 -12.80 -2.52
N ILE A 196 6.61 -12.56 -3.57
CA ILE A 196 7.18 -13.63 -4.41
C ILE A 196 8.25 -14.39 -3.65
N THR A 197 9.16 -13.69 -2.96
CA THR A 197 10.40 -14.25 -2.43
C THR A 197 10.34 -14.63 -0.94
N ASP A 198 9.37 -14.13 -0.19
CA ASP A 198 9.28 -14.19 1.30
C ASP A 198 10.49 -13.56 2.03
N THR A 199 11.26 -12.69 1.37
CA THR A 199 12.39 -12.00 2.00
C THR A 199 11.96 -10.72 2.69
N TRP A 200 12.80 -10.23 3.64
CA TRP A 200 12.55 -9.06 4.47
C TRP A 200 13.62 -7.99 4.27
N PRO A 201 13.26 -6.70 4.19
CA PRO A 201 14.24 -5.63 4.09
C PRO A 201 15.04 -5.50 5.40
N LYS A 202 16.36 -5.32 5.27
CA LYS A 202 17.29 -5.13 6.41
C LYS A 202 18.01 -3.79 6.38
N LYS A 203 18.29 -3.26 5.18
CA LYS A 203 18.94 -1.97 5.00
C LYS A 203 18.29 -1.24 3.83
N VAL A 204 18.26 0.07 3.89
CA VAL A 204 17.71 0.93 2.85
C VAL A 204 18.60 2.13 2.58
N ASN A 205 18.76 2.46 1.29
CA ASN A 205 19.31 3.70 0.78
C ASN A 205 18.33 4.29 -0.24
N ALA A 206 18.25 5.61 -0.34
CA ALA A 206 17.35 6.23 -1.29
C ALA A 206 17.93 7.49 -1.91
N PHE A 207 17.61 7.67 -3.19
CA PHE A 207 17.78 8.92 -3.95
C PHE A 207 16.41 9.46 -4.31
N VAL A 208 16.24 10.74 -4.17
CA VAL A 208 14.97 11.43 -4.48
C VAL A 208 15.16 12.30 -5.71
N VAL A 209 14.18 12.27 -6.59
CA VAL A 209 14.13 13.10 -7.79
C VAL A 209 13.31 14.35 -7.47
N PRO A 210 13.93 15.55 -7.46
CA PRO A 210 13.21 16.80 -7.22
C PRO A 210 12.07 17.01 -8.23
N ALA A 211 11.07 17.76 -7.86
CA ALA A 211 10.01 18.13 -8.80
C ALA A 211 10.55 19.11 -9.85
N ALA A 212 10.33 18.81 -11.13
CA ALA A 212 10.62 19.74 -12.22
C ALA A 212 9.60 20.89 -12.18
N MET A 213 9.92 21.95 -11.45
CA MET A 213 9.01 23.07 -11.19
C MET A 213 8.68 23.92 -12.42
N ASP A 214 9.45 23.81 -13.48
CA ASP A 214 9.20 24.39 -14.81
C ASP A 214 8.16 23.60 -15.63
N ALA A 215 7.90 22.34 -15.28
CA ALA A 215 6.89 21.54 -15.96
C ALA A 215 5.47 22.07 -15.72
N PRO A 216 4.62 22.20 -16.78
CA PRO A 216 3.28 22.78 -16.64
C PRO A 216 2.40 22.10 -15.58
N GLU A 217 2.52 20.79 -15.42
CA GLU A 217 1.77 20.04 -14.41
C GLU A 217 2.24 20.35 -12.99
N ALA A 218 3.55 20.51 -12.78
CA ALA A 218 4.09 20.91 -11.48
C ALA A 218 3.60 22.32 -11.10
N GLN A 219 3.54 23.25 -12.07
CA GLN A 219 3.03 24.58 -11.85
C GLN A 219 1.53 24.65 -11.53
N ARG A 220 0.75 23.63 -11.95
CA ARG A 220 -0.72 23.55 -11.72
C ARG A 220 -1.13 22.77 -10.50
N ARG A 221 -0.20 22.18 -9.75
CA ARG A 221 -0.49 21.39 -8.55
C ARG A 221 0.13 22.04 -7.31
N PRO A 222 -0.65 22.19 -6.22
CA PRO A 222 -0.15 22.75 -4.96
C PRO A 222 0.64 21.69 -4.16
N ARG A 223 1.72 21.18 -4.74
CA ARG A 223 2.55 20.12 -4.18
C ARG A 223 3.78 20.68 -3.46
N LYS A 224 4.08 20.05 -2.29
CA LYS A 224 5.30 20.35 -1.51
C LYS A 224 6.35 19.24 -1.61
N GLN A 225 5.97 18.03 -2.01
CA GLN A 225 6.89 16.88 -2.10
C GLN A 225 7.64 16.86 -3.44
N ASP A 226 8.66 16.01 -3.47
CA ASP A 226 9.44 15.70 -4.65
C ASP A 226 8.68 14.81 -5.65
N ALA A 227 9.22 14.67 -6.88
CA ALA A 227 8.54 13.98 -7.96
C ALA A 227 8.54 12.47 -7.78
N ALA A 228 9.69 11.89 -7.43
CA ALA A 228 9.89 10.46 -7.41
C ALA A 228 11.03 10.05 -6.46
N SER A 229 11.20 8.75 -6.27
CA SER A 229 12.36 8.20 -5.58
C SER A 229 12.80 6.86 -6.16
N MET A 230 14.10 6.61 -6.12
CA MET A 230 14.73 5.32 -6.29
C MET A 230 15.20 4.82 -4.91
N ILE A 231 14.77 3.62 -4.53
CA ILE A 231 15.12 3.00 -3.25
C ILE A 231 15.89 1.72 -3.52
N ALA A 232 17.03 1.54 -2.87
CA ALA A 232 17.82 0.31 -2.90
C ALA A 232 17.72 -0.37 -1.52
N LEU A 233 17.49 -1.68 -1.52
CA LEU A 233 17.32 -2.48 -0.33
C LEU A 233 18.33 -3.64 -0.28
N ARG A 234 18.85 -3.92 0.92
CA ARG A 234 19.45 -5.22 1.23
C ARG A 234 18.40 -6.07 1.95
N MET A 235 18.12 -7.24 1.39
CA MET A 235 17.20 -8.20 1.98
C MET A 235 17.90 -9.12 2.99
N ASP A 236 17.13 -9.82 3.80
CA ASP A 236 17.64 -10.69 4.89
C ASP A 236 18.45 -11.89 4.41
N ASN A 237 18.21 -12.36 3.19
CA ASN A 237 19.01 -13.41 2.54
C ASN A 237 20.26 -12.87 1.81
N GLY A 238 20.54 -11.57 1.91
CA GLY A 238 21.66 -10.93 1.22
C GLY A 238 21.36 -10.40 -0.18
N ALA A 239 20.18 -10.69 -0.75
CA ALA A 239 19.76 -10.16 -2.04
C ALA A 239 19.62 -8.64 -2.05
N VAL A 240 19.61 -8.05 -3.25
CA VAL A 240 19.34 -6.62 -3.46
C VAL A 240 18.00 -6.44 -4.14
N ALA A 241 17.24 -5.45 -3.70
CA ALA A 241 16.02 -5.02 -4.41
C ALA A 241 16.12 -3.53 -4.78
N LYS A 242 15.65 -3.18 -5.98
CA LYS A 242 15.51 -1.80 -6.47
C LYS A 242 14.04 -1.46 -6.66
N LEU A 243 13.62 -0.35 -6.10
CA LEU A 243 12.28 0.18 -6.25
C LEU A 243 12.35 1.53 -6.94
N LEU A 244 11.51 1.74 -7.95
CA LEU A 244 11.32 3.04 -8.56
C LEU A 244 9.87 3.45 -8.39
N GLN A 245 9.64 4.69 -7.99
CA GLN A 245 8.29 5.07 -7.68
C GLN A 245 7.94 6.53 -7.84
N TYR A 246 6.72 6.71 -8.06
CA TYR A 246 5.74 7.73 -7.97
C TYR A 246 5.64 8.60 -9.22
N GLY A 247 5.92 9.88 -9.20
CA GLY A 247 5.42 10.86 -10.15
C GLY A 247 6.23 11.07 -11.44
N LEU A 248 6.97 10.06 -11.88
CA LEU A 248 7.63 10.06 -13.18
C LEU A 248 6.64 9.89 -14.33
N ARG A 249 7.10 10.18 -15.56
CA ARG A 249 6.34 9.91 -16.78
C ARG A 249 6.55 8.46 -17.23
N GLY A 250 5.65 7.96 -18.05
CA GLY A 250 5.61 6.56 -18.44
C GLY A 250 4.77 5.71 -17.47
N HIS A 251 4.92 4.42 -17.53
CA HIS A 251 4.20 3.47 -16.68
C HIS A 251 5.17 2.50 -16.01
N SER A 252 4.72 1.88 -14.92
CA SER A 252 5.50 0.84 -14.24
C SER A 252 5.84 -0.31 -15.18
N GLY A 253 7.08 -0.75 -15.09
CA GLY A 253 7.48 -2.06 -15.60
C GLY A 253 6.96 -3.20 -14.70
N PRO A 254 7.01 -4.45 -15.20
CA PRO A 254 6.67 -5.62 -14.41
C PRO A 254 7.68 -5.85 -13.28
N THR A 255 7.26 -6.61 -12.26
CA THR A 255 8.19 -7.11 -11.26
C THR A 255 9.17 -8.09 -11.90
N ARG A 256 10.47 -7.94 -11.63
CA ARG A 256 11.56 -8.78 -12.14
C ARG A 256 12.31 -9.43 -10.99
N ILE A 257 12.46 -10.75 -11.04
CA ILE A 257 13.16 -11.55 -10.02
C ILE A 257 14.29 -12.33 -10.72
N HIS A 258 15.51 -12.00 -10.37
CA HIS A 258 16.70 -12.74 -10.75
C HIS A 258 17.07 -13.70 -9.62
N ALA A 259 17.07 -14.96 -9.91
CA ALA A 259 17.40 -16.02 -8.97
C ALA A 259 18.64 -16.79 -9.46
N ALA A 260 19.21 -17.62 -8.59
CA ALA A 260 20.47 -18.31 -8.85
C ALA A 260 20.45 -19.21 -10.09
N ARG A 261 19.28 -19.67 -10.56
CA ARG A 261 19.13 -20.56 -11.70
C ARG A 261 18.18 -20.02 -12.78
N GLY A 262 17.98 -18.70 -12.82
CA GLY A 262 17.20 -18.10 -13.89
C GLY A 262 16.45 -16.85 -13.49
N PHE A 263 15.48 -16.47 -14.31
CA PHE A 263 14.74 -15.22 -14.24
C PHE A 263 13.24 -15.47 -14.28
N LEU A 264 12.51 -14.73 -13.46
CA LEU A 264 11.06 -14.65 -13.48
C LEU A 264 10.67 -13.17 -13.56
N GLY A 265 9.86 -12.84 -14.53
CA GLY A 265 9.39 -11.47 -14.74
C GLY A 265 8.26 -11.46 -15.74
N GLY A 266 8.07 -10.37 -16.47
CA GLY A 266 7.03 -10.33 -17.48
C GLY A 266 6.97 -9.02 -18.23
N SER A 267 5.90 -8.84 -18.99
CA SER A 267 5.53 -7.60 -19.65
C SER A 267 4.00 -7.49 -19.63
N GLY A 268 3.49 -6.39 -19.07
CA GLY A 268 2.06 -6.21 -18.90
C GLY A 268 1.45 -7.30 -18.01
N GLU A 269 0.51 -8.07 -18.57
CA GLU A 269 -0.18 -9.16 -17.86
C GLU A 269 0.50 -10.53 -18.04
N ASN A 270 1.63 -10.60 -18.77
CA ASN A 270 2.33 -11.85 -19.03
C ASN A 270 3.40 -12.14 -17.97
N VAL A 271 3.69 -13.43 -17.80
CA VAL A 271 4.84 -13.95 -17.06
C VAL A 271 5.85 -14.52 -18.04
N THR A 272 7.11 -14.13 -17.88
CA THR A 272 8.26 -14.68 -18.62
C THR A 272 9.15 -15.42 -17.65
N LEU A 273 9.49 -16.65 -18.01
CA LEU A 273 10.39 -17.53 -17.29
C LEU A 273 11.60 -17.81 -18.19
N ILE A 274 12.81 -17.58 -17.65
CA ILE A 274 14.05 -17.97 -18.32
C ILE A 274 14.79 -18.93 -17.38
N ARG A 275 15.04 -20.15 -17.83
CA ARG A 275 15.80 -21.17 -17.12
C ARG A 275 17.21 -21.22 -17.65
N GLU A 276 18.18 -21.20 -16.77
CA GLU A 276 19.59 -21.35 -17.16
C GLU A 276 19.98 -22.80 -17.25
N GLN A 277 20.71 -23.12 -18.35
CA GLN A 277 21.21 -24.47 -18.66
C GLN A 277 22.71 -24.51 -18.34
N PHE A 278 23.06 -24.96 -17.16
CA PHE A 278 24.49 -25.02 -16.78
C PHE A 278 25.12 -26.40 -17.06
N HIS A 279 24.42 -27.51 -16.84
CA HIS A 279 25.05 -28.84 -16.83
C HIS A 279 24.20 -29.99 -17.36
N GLU A 280 22.90 -29.82 -17.55
CA GLU A 280 21.97 -30.90 -17.87
C GLU A 280 21.08 -30.57 -19.06
N PRO A 281 20.69 -31.54 -19.88
CA PRO A 281 19.65 -31.32 -20.90
C PRO A 281 18.36 -30.92 -20.18
N ILE A 282 17.82 -29.76 -20.52
CA ILE A 282 16.58 -29.27 -19.90
C ILE A 282 15.39 -29.84 -20.64
N VAL A 283 14.47 -30.45 -19.90
CA VAL A 283 13.20 -30.98 -20.41
C VAL A 283 12.24 -29.84 -20.75
N HIS A 284 12.41 -28.66 -20.11
CA HIS A 284 11.56 -27.49 -20.31
C HIS A 284 12.21 -26.47 -21.24
N PRO A 285 11.43 -25.65 -21.99
CA PRO A 285 12.00 -24.60 -22.81
C PRO A 285 12.84 -23.64 -21.99
N LYS A 286 13.96 -23.17 -22.51
CA LYS A 286 14.85 -22.20 -21.87
C LYS A 286 14.11 -20.91 -21.54
N SER A 287 13.23 -20.43 -22.41
CA SER A 287 12.39 -19.27 -22.23
C SER A 287 10.94 -19.58 -22.55
N MET A 288 10.04 -19.11 -21.70
CA MET A 288 8.59 -19.24 -21.88
C MET A 288 7.91 -17.94 -21.46
N THR A 289 6.99 -17.46 -22.28
CA THR A 289 6.13 -16.30 -21.95
C THR A 289 4.67 -16.69 -22.16
N TYR A 290 3.83 -16.39 -21.17
CA TYR A 290 2.39 -16.67 -21.24
C TYR A 290 1.60 -15.73 -20.33
N ALA A 291 0.30 -15.59 -20.60
CA ALA A 291 -0.64 -14.91 -19.72
C ALA A 291 -1.12 -15.90 -18.64
N PRO A 292 -0.87 -15.64 -17.35
CA PRO A 292 -1.33 -16.51 -16.29
C PRO A 292 -2.82 -16.27 -16.00
N GLU A 293 -3.50 -17.33 -15.57
CA GLU A 293 -4.84 -17.22 -15.03
C GLU A 293 -4.79 -16.93 -13.53
N PHE A 294 -5.84 -16.28 -13.00
CA PHE A 294 -6.00 -16.16 -11.56
C PHE A 294 -6.21 -17.54 -10.90
N PRO A 295 -5.63 -17.77 -9.70
CA PRO A 295 -5.68 -19.08 -9.05
C PRO A 295 -7.08 -19.50 -8.60
N ALA A 296 -7.97 -18.54 -8.38
CA ALA A 296 -9.35 -18.78 -7.96
C ALA A 296 -10.24 -17.58 -8.31
N MET A 297 -11.53 -17.83 -8.55
CA MET A 297 -12.54 -16.76 -8.74
C MET A 297 -12.16 -15.74 -9.84
N ALA A 298 -11.54 -16.21 -10.91
CA ALA A 298 -10.96 -15.38 -11.98
C ALA A 298 -11.92 -14.33 -12.55
N GLU A 299 -13.19 -14.68 -12.75
CA GLU A 299 -14.19 -13.75 -13.27
C GLU A 299 -14.43 -12.55 -12.33
N LEU A 300 -14.50 -12.78 -11.02
CA LEU A 300 -14.67 -11.71 -10.03
C LEU A 300 -13.40 -10.88 -9.88
N ALA A 301 -12.23 -11.53 -9.86
CA ALA A 301 -10.96 -10.85 -9.83
C ALA A 301 -10.77 -9.95 -11.05
N GLY A 302 -11.06 -10.44 -12.25
CA GLY A 302 -10.94 -9.69 -13.51
C GLY A 302 -11.86 -8.46 -13.60
N ARG A 303 -12.95 -8.43 -12.84
CA ARG A 303 -13.86 -7.26 -12.76
C ARG A 303 -13.48 -6.29 -11.65
N SER A 304 -12.54 -6.63 -10.79
CA SER A 304 -12.10 -5.77 -9.69
C SER A 304 -10.94 -4.87 -10.10
N GLY A 305 -10.72 -3.78 -9.32
CA GLY A 305 -9.64 -2.83 -9.59
C GLY A 305 -8.24 -3.44 -9.40
N HIS A 306 -7.25 -2.70 -9.89
CA HIS A 306 -5.82 -3.00 -9.73
C HIS A 306 -5.43 -4.43 -10.19
N GLY A 307 -5.89 -4.81 -11.40
CA GLY A 307 -5.57 -6.11 -11.97
C GLY A 307 -5.99 -7.30 -11.09
N GLY A 308 -7.15 -7.20 -10.44
CA GLY A 308 -7.68 -8.25 -9.56
C GLY A 308 -7.26 -8.14 -8.09
N GLY A 309 -6.29 -7.29 -7.80
CA GLY A 309 -5.73 -7.16 -6.45
C GLY A 309 -6.75 -6.76 -5.39
N ASP A 310 -7.69 -5.86 -5.73
CA ASP A 310 -8.72 -5.40 -4.80
C ASP A 310 -9.67 -6.53 -4.37
N PHE A 311 -9.97 -7.48 -5.25
CA PHE A 311 -10.73 -8.69 -4.90
C PHE A 311 -9.95 -9.59 -3.94
N TYR A 312 -8.68 -9.87 -4.24
CA TYR A 312 -7.88 -10.79 -3.43
C TYR A 312 -7.57 -10.24 -2.03
N MET A 313 -7.51 -8.93 -1.84
CA MET A 313 -7.44 -8.36 -0.49
C MET A 313 -8.65 -8.80 0.36
N MET A 314 -9.87 -8.60 -0.15
CA MET A 314 -11.09 -9.01 0.57
C MET A 314 -11.15 -10.54 0.73
N TYR A 315 -10.79 -11.30 -0.30
CA TYR A 315 -10.76 -12.76 -0.23
C TYR A 315 -9.82 -13.28 0.87
N HIS A 316 -8.57 -12.83 0.91
CA HIS A 316 -7.60 -13.26 1.91
C HIS A 316 -7.93 -12.74 3.32
N PHE A 317 -8.55 -11.59 3.43
CA PHE A 317 -9.03 -11.09 4.72
C PHE A 317 -10.15 -11.99 5.29
N ALA A 318 -11.11 -12.37 4.46
CA ALA A 318 -12.14 -13.31 4.86
C ALA A 318 -11.58 -14.70 5.26
N GLU A 319 -10.65 -15.23 4.48
CA GLU A 319 -9.96 -16.48 4.77
C GLU A 319 -9.20 -16.42 6.10
N ALA A 320 -8.50 -15.31 6.37
CA ALA A 320 -7.77 -15.12 7.60
C ALA A 320 -8.71 -15.08 8.83
N ILE A 321 -9.81 -14.33 8.74
CA ILE A 321 -10.82 -14.25 9.81
C ILE A 321 -11.42 -15.63 10.10
N ARG A 322 -11.84 -16.36 9.06
CA ARG A 322 -12.51 -17.67 9.20
C ARG A 322 -11.58 -18.79 9.66
N SER A 323 -10.32 -18.73 9.25
CA SER A 323 -9.33 -19.75 9.61
C SER A 323 -8.63 -19.48 10.93
N GLY A 324 -8.69 -18.24 11.44
CA GLY A 324 -7.88 -17.78 12.58
C GLY A 324 -6.36 -17.69 12.28
N ARG A 325 -5.95 -17.90 11.03
CA ARG A 325 -4.55 -17.83 10.62
C ARG A 325 -4.23 -16.44 10.07
N PRO A 326 -3.05 -15.85 10.41
CA PRO A 326 -2.66 -14.55 9.86
C PRO A 326 -2.62 -14.58 8.32
N PRO A 327 -3.03 -13.50 7.65
CA PRO A 327 -2.85 -13.37 6.21
C PRO A 327 -1.36 -13.20 5.87
N PHE A 328 -0.99 -13.40 4.60
CA PHE A 328 0.39 -13.10 4.18
C PHE A 328 0.76 -11.63 4.45
N MET A 329 -0.11 -10.71 4.11
CA MET A 329 0.04 -9.28 4.41
C MET A 329 -0.42 -8.99 5.85
N ASP A 330 0.27 -9.56 6.82
CA ASP A 330 0.04 -9.34 8.25
C ASP A 330 0.59 -7.99 8.74
N VAL A 331 0.42 -7.69 10.03
CA VAL A 331 0.89 -6.44 10.62
C VAL A 331 2.41 -6.26 10.50
N TYR A 332 3.16 -7.34 10.63
CA TYR A 332 4.62 -7.26 10.60
C TYR A 332 5.12 -6.89 9.21
N ARG A 333 4.56 -7.51 8.15
CA ARG A 333 4.89 -7.16 6.76
C ARG A 333 4.39 -5.77 6.40
N GLY A 334 3.16 -5.42 6.77
CA GLY A 334 2.61 -4.09 6.50
C GLY A 334 3.44 -2.97 7.13
N VAL A 335 3.84 -3.15 8.40
CA VAL A 335 4.71 -2.18 9.08
C VAL A 335 6.11 -2.18 8.48
N ALA A 336 6.71 -3.35 8.19
CA ALA A 336 8.04 -3.41 7.59
C ALA A 336 8.11 -2.66 6.25
N MET A 337 7.10 -2.83 5.37
CA MET A 337 7.02 -2.10 4.10
C MET A 337 6.87 -0.59 4.32
N SER A 338 6.03 -0.18 5.29
CA SER A 338 5.76 1.23 5.56
C SER A 338 6.96 1.95 6.15
N ILE A 339 7.67 1.32 7.10
CA ILE A 339 8.88 1.92 7.70
C ILE A 339 10.06 1.99 6.73
N VAL A 340 10.11 1.13 5.70
CA VAL A 340 11.09 1.29 4.60
C VAL A 340 10.93 2.66 3.95
N GLY A 341 9.71 3.11 3.67
CA GLY A 341 9.47 4.45 3.10
C GLY A 341 9.93 5.60 4.01
N ILE A 342 9.70 5.46 5.31
CA ILE A 342 10.14 6.44 6.33
C ILE A 342 11.67 6.49 6.41
N LEU A 343 12.31 5.34 6.49
CA LEU A 343 13.76 5.23 6.58
C LEU A 343 14.45 5.61 5.27
N ALA A 344 13.84 5.33 4.12
CA ALA A 344 14.27 5.82 2.82
C ALA A 344 14.27 7.36 2.76
N TRP A 345 13.29 8.01 3.41
CA TRP A 345 13.28 9.46 3.53
C TRP A 345 14.41 9.97 4.42
N ARG A 346 14.69 9.32 5.54
CA ARG A 346 15.86 9.63 6.39
C ARG A 346 17.16 9.48 5.61
N SER A 347 17.31 8.39 4.88
CA SER A 347 18.47 8.14 4.01
C SER A 347 18.67 9.29 3.02
N ALA A 348 17.62 9.66 2.27
CA ALA A 348 17.69 10.73 1.28
C ALA A 348 18.07 12.09 1.88
N LEU A 349 17.58 12.41 3.08
CA LEU A 349 17.93 13.63 3.81
C LEU A 349 19.33 13.59 4.45
N ASN A 350 19.94 12.42 4.55
CA ASN A 350 21.27 12.15 5.11
C ASN A 350 22.23 11.64 4.03
N ASP A 351 22.32 12.37 2.94
CA ASP A 351 23.24 12.11 1.81
C ASP A 351 23.16 10.66 1.27
N SER A 352 21.95 10.11 1.22
CA SER A 352 21.64 8.74 0.80
C SER A 352 22.40 7.66 1.60
N ASN A 353 22.82 7.96 2.83
CA ASN A 353 23.45 7.01 3.71
C ASN A 353 22.50 5.86 4.10
N THR A 354 23.09 4.73 4.45
CA THR A 354 22.34 3.52 4.80
C THR A 354 21.60 3.67 6.12
N GLU A 355 20.30 3.40 6.09
CA GLU A 355 19.45 3.23 7.26
C GLU A 355 19.17 1.74 7.53
N ILE A 356 19.10 1.36 8.81
CA ILE A 356 18.78 -0.01 9.23
C ILE A 356 17.27 -0.16 9.38
N VAL A 357 16.69 -1.16 8.74
CA VAL A 357 15.26 -1.48 8.89
C VAL A 357 15.07 -2.35 10.14
N PRO A 358 14.40 -1.83 11.19
CA PRO A 358 14.21 -2.58 12.43
C PRO A 358 13.19 -3.71 12.28
N ASP A 359 13.45 -4.81 12.96
CA ASP A 359 12.56 -5.97 13.03
C ASP A 359 11.54 -5.79 14.17
N PHE A 360 10.37 -5.28 13.87
CA PHE A 360 9.31 -5.06 14.85
C PHE A 360 8.55 -6.33 15.27
N SER A 361 8.96 -7.52 14.83
CA SER A 361 8.50 -8.75 15.46
C SER A 361 9.08 -8.93 16.88
N LYS A 362 10.16 -8.21 17.20
CA LYS A 362 10.90 -8.30 18.47
C LYS A 362 10.58 -7.11 19.37
N GLU A 363 10.01 -7.36 20.56
CA GLU A 363 9.69 -6.31 21.54
C GLU A 363 10.92 -5.52 22.00
N SER A 364 12.09 -6.17 22.15
CA SER A 364 13.35 -5.48 22.50
C SER A 364 13.79 -4.46 21.43
N VAL A 365 13.41 -4.69 20.17
CA VAL A 365 13.65 -3.73 19.09
C VAL A 365 12.60 -2.62 19.15
N ARG A 366 11.31 -2.96 19.31
CA ARG A 366 10.20 -1.98 19.41
C ARG A 366 10.44 -0.91 20.49
N LYS A 367 10.92 -1.29 21.66
CA LYS A 367 11.24 -0.37 22.77
C LYS A 367 12.17 0.78 22.37
N ARG A 368 13.03 0.58 21.38
CA ARG A 368 13.96 1.63 20.91
C ARG A 368 13.30 2.67 20.02
N TYR A 369 12.13 2.34 19.45
CA TYR A 369 11.43 3.16 18.46
C TYR A 369 10.04 3.61 18.93
N GLU A 370 9.61 3.28 20.14
CA GLU A 370 8.25 3.58 20.63
C GLU A 370 7.97 5.07 20.81
N ASN A 371 9.03 5.90 20.86
CA ASN A 371 8.93 7.36 20.94
C ASN A 371 9.42 8.07 19.68
N ASP A 372 9.70 7.33 18.59
CA ASP A 372 10.16 7.88 17.33
C ASP A 372 8.99 8.41 16.52
N ASP A 373 8.58 9.65 16.81
CA ASP A 373 7.48 10.38 16.17
C ASP A 373 7.93 11.27 15.00
N TRP A 374 9.16 11.06 14.49
CA TRP A 374 9.72 11.81 13.38
C TRP A 374 8.81 11.76 12.15
N SER A 375 8.38 12.93 11.66
CA SER A 375 7.34 13.05 10.65
C SER A 375 7.51 14.29 9.79
N PRO A 376 7.34 14.20 8.47
CA PRO A 376 7.28 15.33 7.55
C PRO A 376 5.90 15.99 7.49
N ASP A 377 4.92 15.56 8.29
CA ASP A 377 3.56 16.08 8.29
C ASP A 377 3.54 17.58 8.65
N PRO A 378 3.10 18.47 7.76
CA PRO A 378 3.08 19.91 8.02
C PRO A 378 2.24 20.31 9.24
N GLU A 379 1.20 19.54 9.58
CA GLU A 379 0.34 19.80 10.73
C GLU A 379 0.97 19.37 12.06
N ARG A 380 1.89 18.41 12.03
CA ARG A 380 2.62 17.87 13.20
C ARG A 380 3.99 18.51 13.37
N ARG A 381 4.40 19.39 12.48
CA ARG A 381 5.76 19.89 12.42
C ARG A 381 6.17 20.66 13.67
N LYS A 382 7.27 20.22 14.27
CA LYS A 382 7.97 20.83 15.38
C LYS A 382 9.41 21.15 14.95
N PRO A 383 10.16 21.97 15.71
CA PRO A 383 11.62 22.10 15.49
C PRO A 383 12.29 20.74 15.41
N GLY A 384 13.18 20.53 14.44
CA GLY A 384 13.86 19.25 14.19
C GLY A 384 13.10 18.24 13.34
N GLN A 385 11.81 18.46 13.03
CA GLN A 385 11.07 17.61 12.11
C GLN A 385 11.44 17.92 10.64
N PRO A 386 11.43 16.89 9.75
CA PRO A 386 11.85 17.05 8.36
C PRO A 386 10.85 17.85 7.52
N TRP A 387 11.32 18.31 6.37
CA TRP A 387 10.46 18.83 5.32
C TRP A 387 9.93 17.70 4.43
N CYS A 388 8.96 18.04 3.58
CA CYS A 388 8.34 17.11 2.61
C CYS A 388 9.17 16.96 1.32
N SER A 389 10.19 17.76 1.15
CA SER A 389 11.10 17.77 0.01
C SER A 389 12.55 17.87 0.46
N ILE A 390 13.47 17.27 -0.29
CA ILE A 390 14.92 17.41 -0.09
C ILE A 390 15.39 18.85 -0.28
N GLU A 391 14.62 19.67 -1.01
CA GLU A 391 14.90 21.10 -1.20
C GLU A 391 14.38 21.97 -0.04
N GLY A 392 13.84 21.37 1.03
CA GLY A 392 13.31 22.09 2.19
C GLY A 392 11.85 22.51 2.05
N ASP A 393 11.48 23.69 2.58
CA ASP A 393 10.09 24.20 2.54
C ASP A 393 9.72 24.78 1.19
N LYS A 394 9.11 23.99 0.35
CA LYS A 394 8.61 24.46 -0.94
C LYS A 394 7.37 25.34 -0.77
N LYS A 395 7.46 26.57 -1.29
CA LYS A 395 6.32 27.48 -1.35
C LYS A 395 5.42 27.12 -2.53
N ILE A 396 4.13 26.97 -2.26
CA ILE A 396 3.13 26.75 -3.29
C ILE A 396 2.85 28.08 -4.01
N SER A 397 2.93 28.09 -5.33
CA SER A 397 2.66 29.30 -6.12
C SER A 397 1.17 29.68 -6.07
N SER A 398 0.89 30.99 -6.14
CA SER A 398 -0.49 31.50 -6.22
C SER A 398 -1.23 30.98 -7.45
N PHE A 399 -0.52 30.76 -8.56
CA PHE A 399 -1.08 30.17 -9.77
C PHE A 399 -1.53 28.73 -9.52
N ALA A 400 -0.70 27.87 -8.92
CA ALA A 400 -1.04 26.48 -8.60
C ALA A 400 -2.27 26.41 -7.67
N LEU A 401 -2.33 27.27 -6.65
CA LEU A 401 -3.48 27.37 -5.75
C LEU A 401 -4.76 27.78 -6.48
N LYS A 402 -4.68 28.81 -7.32
CA LYS A 402 -5.84 29.27 -8.11
C LYS A 402 -6.33 28.18 -9.04
N TYR A 403 -5.43 27.49 -9.73
CA TYR A 403 -5.77 26.38 -10.62
C TYR A 403 -6.46 25.24 -9.86
N ALA A 404 -5.87 24.77 -8.79
CA ALA A 404 -6.40 23.68 -7.97
C ALA A 404 -7.76 24.04 -7.34
N ARG A 405 -7.93 25.25 -6.81
CA ARG A 405 -9.20 25.73 -6.23
C ARG A 405 -10.37 25.66 -7.22
N ASN A 406 -10.14 25.92 -8.51
CA ASN A 406 -11.19 25.79 -9.53
C ASN A 406 -11.69 24.34 -9.65
N ILE A 407 -10.81 23.36 -9.50
CA ILE A 407 -11.16 21.95 -9.53
C ILE A 407 -11.80 21.53 -8.19
N TRP A 408 -11.24 21.97 -7.07
CA TRP A 408 -11.72 21.64 -5.71
C TRP A 408 -13.15 22.14 -5.45
N LYS A 409 -13.48 23.35 -5.95
CA LYS A 409 -14.86 23.89 -5.87
C LYS A 409 -15.88 22.94 -6.51
N LYS A 410 -15.55 22.34 -7.67
CA LYS A 410 -16.41 21.35 -8.33
C LYS A 410 -16.58 20.05 -7.51
N LYS A 411 -15.69 19.80 -6.54
CA LYS A 411 -15.74 18.68 -5.58
C LYS A 411 -16.36 19.06 -4.23
N GLY A 412 -16.91 20.27 -4.10
CA GLY A 412 -17.55 20.73 -2.88
C GLY A 412 -16.60 21.33 -1.82
N TYR A 413 -15.36 21.66 -2.19
CA TYR A 413 -14.42 22.29 -1.26
C TYR A 413 -14.86 23.74 -0.96
N LYS A 414 -15.03 24.03 0.34
CA LYS A 414 -15.49 25.33 0.85
C LYS A 414 -14.38 26.13 1.55
N GLY A 415 -13.15 25.62 1.54
CA GLY A 415 -12.01 26.32 2.17
C GLY A 415 -11.55 27.56 1.37
N ALA A 416 -10.94 28.52 2.07
CA ALA A 416 -10.41 29.77 1.51
C ALA A 416 -9.23 29.56 0.54
#